data_f60aae275e6509185ff6b2b80eff2bb4
#
_entry.id   f60aae275e6509185ff6b2b80eff2bb4
#
_cell.length_a   1.000
_cell.length_b   1.000
_cell.length_c   1.000
_cell.angle_alpha   90.00
_cell.angle_beta   90.00
_cell.angle_gamma   90.00
#
_symmetry.space_group_name_H-M   'P 1'
#
loop_
_entity.id
_entity.type
_entity.pdbx_description
1 polymer ?
#
loop_
_entity_poly.entity_id
_entity_poly.type
_entity_poly.pdbx_seq_one_letter_code
_entity_poly.pdbx_strand_id
1 'polypeptide(L)'
;LRIDKIKEIRPDVDQVDIDGKAILFESGIYAKIPSDLPEKLVMSALDVAGAPAQVAKLVRPGNTVLIIGAAGKSGMLCCYEARKRVGVTGKVIGLCYSPEEKERLDKLGFCHEVVCMDARQPIPVLEKITELTNGEMCDITINNVNVPDTEMTSILCTKNTGIVYFFSMATSFTKAALGAEGVGSDVTMIIGNGYTKGHAEITLQEFRECEALRKIFTELYA
;
A
#
# COMPACT_ATOMS: atom_id res chain seq x y z
N LEU A 1 -4.44 -25.07 -12.74
CA LEU A 1 -3.65 -25.88 -11.84
C LEU A 1 -4.14 -27.33 -11.90
N ARG A 2 -3.23 -28.29 -12.09
CA ARG A 2 -3.47 -29.72 -11.94
C ARG A 2 -2.63 -30.22 -10.78
N ILE A 3 -3.28 -30.82 -9.78
CA ILE A 3 -2.62 -31.43 -8.63
C ILE A 3 -2.56 -32.95 -8.91
N ASP A 4 -1.37 -33.48 -9.02
CA ASP A 4 -1.13 -34.92 -9.21
C ASP A 4 -1.01 -35.63 -7.84
N LYS A 5 -0.43 -34.96 -6.81
CA LYS A 5 -0.30 -35.46 -5.44
C LYS A 5 -0.18 -34.30 -4.45
N ILE A 6 -0.86 -34.43 -3.31
CA ILE A 6 -0.63 -33.58 -2.13
C ILE A 6 0.45 -34.28 -1.28
N LYS A 7 1.54 -33.59 -0.96
CA LYS A 7 2.66 -34.07 -0.14
C LYS A 7 2.47 -33.72 1.32
N GLU A 8 2.13 -32.45 1.59
CA GLU A 8 1.97 -31.95 2.94
C GLU A 8 0.95 -30.81 2.95
N ILE A 9 0.18 -30.71 4.02
CA ILE A 9 -0.75 -29.61 4.29
C ILE A 9 -0.33 -28.96 5.60
N ARG A 10 -0.11 -27.64 5.59
CA ARG A 10 0.26 -26.82 6.74
C ARG A 10 -0.80 -25.74 6.97
N PRO A 11 -1.90 -26.10 7.67
CA PRO A 11 -3.03 -25.16 7.87
C PRO A 11 -2.65 -23.91 8.65
N ASP A 12 -1.70 -24.02 9.57
CA ASP A 12 -1.27 -22.91 10.45
C ASP A 12 -0.60 -21.76 9.69
N VAL A 13 -0.13 -22.01 8.47
CA VAL A 13 0.52 -21.04 7.59
C VAL A 13 -0.11 -20.98 6.20
N ASP A 14 -1.31 -21.55 6.04
CA ASP A 14 -2.08 -21.57 4.78
C ASP A 14 -1.29 -22.10 3.58
N GLN A 15 -0.47 -23.15 3.80
CA GLN A 15 0.39 -23.73 2.77
C GLN A 15 0.08 -25.20 2.49
N VAL A 16 0.28 -25.58 1.24
CA VAL A 16 0.21 -26.98 0.79
C VAL A 16 1.35 -27.28 -0.17
N ASP A 17 2.08 -28.37 0.07
CA ASP A 17 3.09 -28.88 -0.85
C ASP A 17 2.47 -29.91 -1.77
N ILE A 18 2.63 -29.73 -3.06
CA ILE A 18 2.06 -30.60 -4.08
C ILE A 18 3.08 -31.01 -5.14
N ASP A 19 2.83 -32.18 -5.75
CA ASP A 19 3.29 -32.43 -7.12
C ASP A 19 2.16 -32.01 -8.07
N GLY A 20 2.46 -31.19 -9.04
CA GLY A 20 1.43 -30.68 -9.93
C GLY A 20 2.00 -29.85 -11.09
N LYS A 21 1.11 -29.30 -11.87
CA LYS A 21 1.42 -28.47 -13.02
C LYS A 21 0.52 -27.22 -13.01
N ALA A 22 1.09 -26.08 -13.33
CA ALA A 22 0.36 -24.87 -13.62
C ALA A 22 0.61 -24.45 -15.08
N ILE A 23 -0.41 -23.96 -15.75
CA ILE A 23 -0.27 -23.37 -17.07
C ILE A 23 -0.07 -21.88 -16.85
N LEU A 24 1.10 -21.37 -17.24
CA LEU A 24 1.36 -19.95 -17.31
C LEU A 24 1.15 -19.52 -18.77
N PHE A 25 0.15 -18.69 -19.01
CA PHE A 25 -0.10 -18.12 -20.33
C PHE A 25 0.96 -17.07 -20.66
N GLU A 26 1.24 -16.85 -21.93
CA GLU A 26 2.20 -15.83 -22.40
C GLU A 26 1.87 -14.43 -21.88
N SER A 27 0.57 -14.12 -21.77
CA SER A 27 0.06 -12.87 -21.20
C SER A 27 0.03 -12.85 -19.66
N GLY A 28 0.40 -13.94 -19.01
CA GLY A 28 0.39 -14.06 -17.54
C GLY A 28 1.42 -13.14 -16.89
N ILE A 29 1.02 -12.52 -15.79
CA ILE A 29 1.92 -11.70 -14.97
C ILE A 29 2.79 -12.63 -14.12
N TYR A 30 4.10 -12.47 -14.19
CA TYR A 30 5.02 -13.22 -13.35
C TYR A 30 6.24 -12.37 -12.98
N ALA A 31 6.96 -12.81 -11.95
CA ALA A 31 8.26 -12.29 -11.59
C ALA A 31 9.22 -13.46 -11.30
N LYS A 32 10.49 -13.29 -11.67
CA LYS A 32 11.53 -14.24 -11.29
C LYS A 32 11.97 -13.94 -9.86
N ILE A 33 12.07 -14.99 -9.04
CA ILE A 33 12.69 -14.87 -7.73
C ILE A 33 14.20 -14.67 -7.94
N PRO A 34 14.79 -13.56 -7.46
CA PRO A 34 16.21 -13.30 -7.59
C PRO A 34 17.01 -14.17 -6.60
N SER A 35 18.29 -14.38 -6.89
CA SER A 35 19.17 -15.17 -6.03
C SER A 35 19.83 -14.37 -4.91
N ASP A 36 19.70 -13.06 -4.89
CA ASP A 36 20.33 -12.13 -3.94
C ASP A 36 19.45 -11.79 -2.73
N LEU A 37 18.19 -12.24 -2.72
CA LEU A 37 17.26 -12.04 -1.61
C LEU A 37 16.65 -13.37 -1.17
N PRO A 38 16.34 -13.55 0.13
CA PRO A 38 15.65 -14.75 0.63
C PRO A 38 14.30 -14.96 -0.05
N GLU A 39 14.02 -16.18 -0.50
CA GLU A 39 12.79 -16.52 -1.24
C GLU A 39 11.51 -16.12 -0.50
N LYS A 40 11.39 -16.44 0.80
CA LYS A 40 10.21 -16.10 1.60
C LYS A 40 9.99 -14.59 1.66
N LEU A 41 11.05 -13.81 1.82
CA LEU A 41 10.98 -12.35 1.81
C LEU A 41 10.51 -11.84 0.45
N VAL A 42 11.05 -12.36 -0.64
CA VAL A 42 10.63 -12.02 -2.01
C VAL A 42 9.15 -12.33 -2.24
N MET A 43 8.72 -13.54 -1.85
CA MET A 43 7.33 -13.96 -1.98
C MET A 43 6.38 -13.05 -1.21
N SER A 44 6.74 -12.68 0.04
CA SER A 44 5.90 -11.80 0.86
C SER A 44 5.70 -10.41 0.25
N ALA A 45 6.70 -9.88 -0.44
CA ALA A 45 6.63 -8.57 -1.09
C ALA A 45 5.95 -8.60 -2.45
N LEU A 46 6.20 -9.64 -3.25
CA LEU A 46 5.60 -9.75 -4.58
C LEU A 46 4.08 -9.87 -4.55
N ASP A 47 3.52 -10.40 -3.47
CA ASP A 47 2.08 -10.46 -3.21
C ASP A 47 1.41 -9.05 -3.26
N VAL A 48 2.12 -8.01 -2.86
CA VAL A 48 1.60 -6.63 -2.78
C VAL A 48 2.37 -5.63 -3.66
N ALA A 49 3.24 -6.12 -4.54
CA ALA A 49 4.18 -5.30 -5.31
C ALA A 49 3.52 -4.26 -6.23
N GLY A 50 2.27 -4.43 -6.58
CA GLY A 50 1.52 -3.45 -7.38
C GLY A 50 1.35 -2.11 -6.67
N ALA A 51 1.22 -2.10 -5.34
CA ALA A 51 0.99 -0.88 -4.57
C ALA A 51 2.18 0.09 -4.60
N PRO A 52 3.41 -0.28 -4.18
CA PRO A 52 4.56 0.62 -4.25
C PRO A 52 4.92 0.99 -5.70
N ALA A 53 4.73 0.10 -6.66
CA ALA A 53 4.95 0.41 -8.07
C ALA A 53 3.97 1.48 -8.59
N GLN A 54 2.72 1.48 -8.14
CA GLN A 54 1.77 2.53 -8.46
C GLN A 54 2.15 3.86 -7.77
N VAL A 55 2.65 3.81 -6.53
CA VAL A 55 3.21 4.98 -5.84
C VAL A 55 4.36 5.57 -6.67
N ALA A 56 5.30 4.74 -7.12
CA ALA A 56 6.41 5.17 -7.98
C ALA A 56 5.94 5.86 -9.27
N LYS A 57 4.83 5.40 -9.83
CA LYS A 57 4.22 5.97 -11.04
C LYS A 57 3.53 7.31 -10.78
N LEU A 58 2.87 7.46 -9.64
CA LEU A 58 2.00 8.62 -9.36
C LEU A 58 2.73 9.76 -8.65
N VAL A 59 3.53 9.44 -7.63
CA VAL A 59 4.13 10.45 -6.75
C VAL A 59 5.22 11.26 -7.46
N ARG A 60 5.20 12.56 -7.24
CA ARG A 60 6.16 13.52 -7.79
C ARG A 60 6.83 14.32 -6.66
N PRO A 61 8.02 14.89 -6.89
CA PRO A 61 8.63 15.82 -5.95
C PRO A 61 7.68 16.96 -5.57
N GLY A 62 7.62 17.27 -4.28
CA GLY A 62 6.74 18.28 -3.72
C GLY A 62 5.34 17.81 -3.34
N ASN A 63 4.93 16.59 -3.71
CA ASN A 63 3.61 16.09 -3.34
C ASN A 63 3.47 15.87 -1.83
N THR A 64 2.27 16.13 -1.31
CA THR A 64 1.79 15.63 -0.02
C THR A 64 1.02 14.34 -0.25
N VAL A 65 1.48 13.25 0.35
CA VAL A 65 0.94 11.90 0.15
C VAL A 65 0.43 11.34 1.48
N LEU A 66 -0.84 10.90 1.49
CA LEU A 66 -1.42 10.17 2.60
C LEU A 66 -1.43 8.67 2.28
N ILE A 67 -0.90 7.85 3.19
CA ILE A 67 -0.96 6.39 3.10
C ILE A 67 -1.87 5.87 4.21
N ILE A 68 -3.06 5.38 3.86
CA ILE A 68 -4.01 4.76 4.80
C ILE A 68 -3.68 3.27 4.90
N GLY A 69 -3.56 2.76 6.13
CA GLY A 69 -3.05 1.41 6.41
C GLY A 69 -1.53 1.33 6.27
N ALA A 70 -0.84 2.41 6.66
CA ALA A 70 0.60 2.61 6.48
C ALA A 70 1.48 1.53 7.14
N ALA A 71 1.00 0.92 8.24
CA ALA A 71 1.76 -0.10 8.98
C ALA A 71 1.58 -1.53 8.47
N GLY A 72 0.69 -1.74 7.50
CA GLY A 72 0.48 -3.04 6.85
C GLY A 72 1.57 -3.35 5.82
N LYS A 73 1.54 -4.57 5.28
CA LYS A 73 2.51 -5.08 4.30
C LYS A 73 2.70 -4.11 3.11
N SER A 74 1.63 -3.80 2.38
CA SER A 74 1.67 -2.85 1.27
C SER A 74 1.91 -1.41 1.71
N GLY A 75 1.39 -1.03 2.88
CA GLY A 75 1.52 0.33 3.41
C GLY A 75 2.97 0.73 3.69
N MET A 76 3.76 -0.14 4.33
CA MET A 76 5.18 0.14 4.63
C MET A 76 6.02 0.32 3.35
N LEU A 77 5.79 -0.53 2.33
CA LEU A 77 6.42 -0.38 1.01
C LEU A 77 6.01 0.95 0.36
N CYS A 78 4.71 1.27 0.38
CA CYS A 78 4.21 2.54 -0.15
C CYS A 78 4.80 3.75 0.58
N CYS A 79 4.96 3.71 1.91
CA CYS A 79 5.59 4.78 2.68
C CYS A 79 7.05 4.98 2.27
N TYR A 80 7.82 3.90 2.14
CA TYR A 80 9.20 3.95 1.71
C TYR A 80 9.34 4.52 0.29
N GLU A 81 8.58 4.00 -0.66
CA GLU A 81 8.62 4.48 -2.05
C GLU A 81 8.14 5.94 -2.16
N ALA A 82 7.05 6.31 -1.46
CA ALA A 82 6.58 7.69 -1.42
C ALA A 82 7.67 8.62 -0.87
N ARG A 83 8.36 8.23 0.21
CA ARG A 83 9.45 9.01 0.82
C ARG A 83 10.58 9.31 -0.17
N LYS A 84 10.93 8.34 -1.01
CA LYS A 84 11.92 8.51 -2.08
C LYS A 84 11.46 9.52 -3.15
N ARG A 85 10.17 9.51 -3.48
CA ARG A 85 9.61 10.27 -4.60
C ARG A 85 9.25 11.70 -4.27
N VAL A 86 8.73 11.97 -3.07
CA VAL A 86 8.29 13.32 -2.70
C VAL A 86 9.44 14.34 -2.59
N GLY A 87 10.67 13.86 -2.45
CA GLY A 87 11.84 14.73 -2.32
C GLY A 87 11.84 15.56 -1.03
N VAL A 88 12.62 16.63 -1.03
CA VAL A 88 12.87 17.45 0.17
C VAL A 88 11.73 18.41 0.52
N THR A 89 10.88 18.73 -0.44
CA THR A 89 9.76 19.69 -0.28
C THR A 89 8.42 19.00 -0.12
N GLY A 90 8.36 17.70 -0.37
CA GLY A 90 7.11 16.95 -0.23
C GLY A 90 6.92 16.36 1.17
N LYS A 91 5.76 15.80 1.41
CA LYS A 91 5.36 15.24 2.70
C LYS A 91 4.73 13.84 2.53
N VAL A 92 5.09 12.91 3.41
CA VAL A 92 4.42 11.61 3.55
C VAL A 92 3.76 11.55 4.91
N ILE A 93 2.46 11.28 4.92
CA ILE A 93 1.65 11.09 6.14
C ILE A 93 1.19 9.64 6.15
N GLY A 94 1.54 8.91 7.22
CA GLY A 94 1.08 7.53 7.42
C GLY A 94 -0.09 7.49 8.40
N LEU A 95 -1.22 6.91 7.99
CA LEU A 95 -2.35 6.64 8.88
C LEU A 95 -2.35 5.16 9.26
N CYS A 96 -2.31 4.89 10.57
CA CYS A 96 -2.37 3.56 11.16
C CYS A 96 -3.47 3.50 12.23
N TYR A 97 -3.79 2.28 12.70
CA TYR A 97 -4.92 2.07 13.60
C TYR A 97 -4.51 1.96 15.08
N SER A 98 -3.36 1.34 15.38
CA SER A 98 -2.96 1.07 16.76
C SER A 98 -1.70 1.82 17.20
N PRO A 99 -1.50 2.01 18.52
CA PRO A 99 -0.27 2.59 19.04
C PRO A 99 0.99 1.79 18.68
N GLU A 100 0.90 0.46 18.63
CA GLU A 100 2.00 -0.42 18.25
C GLU A 100 2.39 -0.24 16.78
N GLU A 101 1.39 -0.07 15.91
CA GLU A 101 1.61 0.27 14.50
C GLU A 101 2.26 1.63 14.34
N LYS A 102 1.82 2.61 15.14
CA LYS A 102 2.44 3.94 15.16
C LYS A 102 3.89 3.88 15.58
N GLU A 103 4.20 3.19 16.67
CA GLU A 103 5.58 3.03 17.15
C GLU A 103 6.48 2.37 16.09
N ARG A 104 5.95 1.38 15.37
CA ARG A 104 6.63 0.72 14.25
C ARG A 104 6.97 1.70 13.13
N LEU A 105 6.00 2.48 12.69
CA LEU A 105 6.19 3.46 11.62
C LEU A 105 7.15 4.58 12.04
N ASP A 106 7.05 5.06 13.28
CA ASP A 106 7.96 6.07 13.83
C ASP A 106 9.42 5.56 13.83
N LYS A 107 9.64 4.29 14.20
CA LYS A 107 10.96 3.65 14.17
C LYS A 107 11.51 3.49 12.74
N LEU A 108 10.65 3.21 11.77
CA LEU A 108 11.05 3.08 10.37
C LEU A 108 11.42 4.43 9.74
N GLY A 109 10.83 5.53 10.19
CA GLY A 109 11.15 6.88 9.74
C GLY A 109 10.79 7.18 8.27
N PHE A 110 9.90 6.42 7.65
CA PHE A 110 9.50 6.61 6.26
C PHE A 110 8.45 7.71 6.09
N CYS A 111 7.68 7.98 7.13
CA CYS A 111 6.69 9.04 7.16
C CYS A 111 7.27 10.32 7.81
N HIS A 112 6.83 11.48 7.38
CA HIS A 112 7.11 12.75 8.06
C HIS A 112 6.18 12.91 9.28
N GLU A 113 4.96 12.40 9.16
CA GLU A 113 3.95 12.38 10.20
C GLU A 113 3.30 11.01 10.28
N VAL A 114 3.05 10.51 11.48
CA VAL A 114 2.31 9.27 11.71
C VAL A 114 1.08 9.56 12.57
N VAL A 115 -0.09 9.28 12.00
CA VAL A 115 -1.40 9.50 12.61
C VAL A 115 -1.99 8.15 13.01
N CYS A 116 -2.34 8.00 14.30
CA CYS A 116 -2.99 6.80 14.82
C CYS A 116 -4.48 7.07 15.01
N MET A 117 -5.30 6.68 14.04
CA MET A 117 -6.76 6.90 14.06
C MET A 117 -7.47 5.82 13.24
N ASP A 118 -8.77 5.64 13.51
CA ASP A 118 -9.62 4.74 12.72
C ASP A 118 -10.00 5.38 11.39
N ALA A 119 -9.52 4.79 10.29
CA ALA A 119 -9.82 5.26 8.94
C ALA A 119 -11.32 5.21 8.56
N ARG A 120 -12.15 4.53 9.32
CA ARG A 120 -13.62 4.52 9.15
C ARG A 120 -14.31 5.74 9.74
N GLN A 121 -13.58 6.63 10.39
CA GLN A 121 -14.07 7.86 10.98
C GLN A 121 -13.64 9.06 10.13
N PRO A 122 -14.36 9.38 9.04
CA PRO A 122 -13.88 10.33 8.03
C PRO A 122 -13.70 11.76 8.59
N ILE A 123 -14.56 12.24 9.48
CA ILE A 123 -14.50 13.61 9.96
C ILE A 123 -13.30 13.85 10.89
N PRO A 124 -13.06 13.03 11.94
CA PRO A 124 -11.86 13.19 12.76
C PRO A 124 -10.55 13.09 11.96
N VAL A 125 -10.48 12.18 10.97
CA VAL A 125 -9.29 12.06 10.12
C VAL A 125 -9.14 13.28 9.22
N LEU A 126 -10.22 13.78 8.61
CA LEU A 126 -10.22 15.00 7.82
C LEU A 126 -9.69 16.20 8.63
N GLU A 127 -10.19 16.41 9.85
CA GLU A 127 -9.75 17.49 10.74
C GLU A 127 -8.24 17.39 10.98
N LYS A 128 -7.73 16.17 11.27
CA LYS A 128 -6.31 15.95 11.50
C LYS A 128 -5.46 16.18 10.25
N ILE A 129 -5.90 15.74 9.10
CA ILE A 129 -5.18 15.98 7.84
C ILE A 129 -5.23 17.45 7.46
N THR A 130 -6.35 18.14 7.67
CA THR A 130 -6.46 19.59 7.49
C THR A 130 -5.41 20.35 8.32
N GLU A 131 -5.27 20.00 9.61
CA GLU A 131 -4.23 20.56 10.49
C GLU A 131 -2.82 20.33 9.92
N LEU A 132 -2.49 19.08 9.56
CA LEU A 132 -1.16 18.69 9.11
C LEU A 132 -0.76 19.27 7.73
N THR A 133 -1.75 19.63 6.94
CA THR A 133 -1.56 20.19 5.58
C THR A 133 -1.86 21.68 5.50
N ASN A 134 -2.15 22.34 6.62
CA ASN A 134 -2.58 23.74 6.66
C ASN A 134 -3.78 24.04 5.74
N GLY A 135 -4.70 23.06 5.59
CA GLY A 135 -5.90 23.17 4.76
C GLY A 135 -5.71 22.83 3.27
N GLU A 136 -4.47 22.59 2.81
CA GLU A 136 -4.20 22.30 1.38
C GLU A 136 -4.63 20.89 0.95
N MET A 137 -4.81 19.97 1.91
CA MET A 137 -5.11 18.56 1.71
C MET A 137 -4.00 17.79 0.96
N CYS A 138 -4.21 16.50 0.70
CA CYS A 138 -3.20 15.66 0.08
C CYS A 138 -3.32 15.66 -1.46
N ASP A 139 -2.19 15.73 -2.15
CA ASP A 139 -2.14 15.55 -3.61
C ASP A 139 -2.55 14.13 -4.00
N ILE A 140 -2.14 13.16 -3.19
CA ILE A 140 -2.38 11.74 -3.45
C ILE A 140 -2.73 11.05 -2.13
N THR A 141 -3.81 10.27 -2.14
CA THR A 141 -4.15 9.35 -1.06
C THR A 141 -4.09 7.91 -1.57
N ILE A 142 -3.34 7.09 -0.87
CA ILE A 142 -3.20 5.65 -1.16
C ILE A 142 -3.92 4.88 -0.05
N ASN A 143 -4.96 4.12 -0.40
CA ASN A 143 -5.70 3.31 0.54
C ASN A 143 -5.28 1.84 0.43
N ASN A 144 -4.54 1.36 1.44
CA ASN A 144 -4.05 -0.01 1.54
C ASN A 144 -4.77 -0.82 2.64
N VAL A 145 -5.67 -0.20 3.39
CA VAL A 145 -6.30 -0.87 4.53
C VAL A 145 -7.37 -1.88 4.07
N ASN A 146 -7.29 -3.08 4.58
CA ASN A 146 -8.22 -4.16 4.20
C ASN A 146 -9.46 -4.22 5.13
N VAL A 147 -10.08 -3.06 5.36
CA VAL A 147 -11.38 -2.94 6.05
C VAL A 147 -12.32 -2.08 5.21
N PRO A 148 -13.63 -2.35 5.24
CA PRO A 148 -14.62 -1.56 4.51
C PRO A 148 -14.80 -0.16 5.12
N ASP A 149 -15.51 0.70 4.41
CA ASP A 149 -15.98 2.02 4.86
C ASP A 149 -14.84 3.06 5.07
N THR A 150 -13.78 2.96 4.28
CA THR A 150 -12.66 3.91 4.30
C THR A 150 -12.60 4.81 3.06
N GLU A 151 -13.58 4.68 2.16
CA GLU A 151 -13.63 5.43 0.91
C GLU A 151 -13.78 6.92 1.14
N MET A 152 -14.72 7.32 2.05
CA MET A 152 -14.97 8.73 2.36
C MET A 152 -13.75 9.41 2.98
N THR A 153 -13.04 8.73 3.88
CA THR A 153 -11.79 9.23 4.44
C THR A 153 -10.76 9.50 3.32
N SER A 154 -10.62 8.56 2.39
CA SER A 154 -9.68 8.70 1.28
C SER A 154 -10.05 9.92 0.41
N ILE A 155 -11.32 10.10 0.10
CA ILE A 155 -11.81 11.19 -0.76
C ILE A 155 -11.65 12.54 -0.07
N LEU A 156 -12.15 12.68 1.16
CA LEU A 156 -12.14 13.94 1.89
C LEU A 156 -10.73 14.44 2.22
N CYS A 157 -9.77 13.53 2.42
CA CYS A 157 -8.38 13.90 2.68
C CYS A 157 -7.58 14.25 1.43
N THR A 158 -8.16 14.09 0.24
CA THR A 158 -7.52 14.42 -1.04
C THR A 158 -8.05 15.76 -1.56
N LYS A 159 -7.16 16.61 -2.03
CA LYS A 159 -7.54 17.90 -2.62
C LYS A 159 -8.30 17.71 -3.94
N ASN A 160 -9.10 18.69 -4.36
CA ASN A 160 -9.68 18.70 -5.69
C ASN A 160 -8.58 18.60 -6.75
N THR A 161 -8.86 17.84 -7.81
CA THR A 161 -7.91 17.44 -8.86
C THR A 161 -6.78 16.50 -8.41
N GLY A 162 -6.79 16.08 -7.14
CA GLY A 162 -5.86 15.08 -6.60
C GLY A 162 -6.21 13.65 -7.03
N ILE A 163 -5.43 12.69 -6.55
CA ILE A 163 -5.57 11.29 -6.92
C ILE A 163 -5.85 10.45 -5.68
N VAL A 164 -6.87 9.61 -5.74
CA VAL A 164 -7.12 8.56 -4.76
C VAL A 164 -6.83 7.20 -5.40
N TYR A 165 -5.90 6.45 -4.85
CA TYR A 165 -5.62 5.08 -5.26
C TYR A 165 -6.12 4.09 -4.22
N PHE A 166 -7.11 3.31 -4.58
CA PHE A 166 -7.67 2.22 -3.79
C PHE A 166 -6.99 0.91 -4.18
N PHE A 167 -6.00 0.49 -3.43
CA PHE A 167 -5.34 -0.81 -3.59
C PHE A 167 -6.10 -1.92 -2.86
N SER A 168 -6.79 -1.57 -1.79
CA SER A 168 -7.53 -2.51 -0.95
C SER A 168 -8.66 -3.22 -1.70
N MET A 169 -8.76 -4.53 -1.50
CA MET A 169 -9.88 -5.35 -1.99
C MET A 169 -11.18 -5.13 -1.20
N ALA A 170 -11.12 -4.48 -0.03
CA ALA A 170 -12.31 -4.11 0.75
C ALA A 170 -13.02 -2.86 0.21
N THR A 171 -12.45 -2.17 -0.77
CA THR A 171 -13.03 -0.97 -1.38
C THR A 171 -14.33 -1.28 -2.13
N SER A 172 -15.38 -0.53 -1.82
CA SER A 172 -16.63 -0.53 -2.58
C SER A 172 -16.59 0.52 -3.67
N PHE A 173 -16.60 0.07 -4.93
CA PHE A 173 -16.65 0.97 -6.08
C PHE A 173 -17.84 1.95 -6.01
N THR A 174 -19.02 1.44 -5.67
CA THR A 174 -20.23 2.26 -5.55
C THR A 174 -20.11 3.31 -4.45
N LYS A 175 -19.59 2.96 -3.28
CA LYS A 175 -19.38 3.91 -2.18
C LYS A 175 -18.35 4.99 -2.56
N ALA A 176 -17.28 4.63 -3.25
CA ALA A 176 -16.28 5.59 -3.70
C ALA A 176 -16.87 6.58 -4.72
N ALA A 177 -17.55 6.08 -5.75
CA ALA A 177 -18.13 6.91 -6.80
C ALA A 177 -19.22 7.84 -6.27
N LEU A 178 -20.23 7.30 -5.57
CA LEU A 178 -21.32 8.10 -4.99
C LEU A 178 -20.84 9.02 -3.87
N GLY A 179 -19.82 8.61 -3.11
CA GLY A 179 -19.23 9.42 -2.06
C GLY A 179 -18.60 10.69 -2.63
N ALA A 180 -17.77 10.58 -3.65
CA ALA A 180 -17.16 11.74 -4.31
C ALA A 180 -18.19 12.69 -4.92
N GLU A 181 -19.19 12.14 -5.63
CA GLU A 181 -20.29 12.92 -6.20
C GLU A 181 -21.08 13.64 -5.10
N GLY A 182 -21.42 12.92 -4.02
CA GLY A 182 -22.23 13.47 -2.92
C GLY A 182 -21.58 14.62 -2.17
N VAL A 183 -20.24 14.68 -2.11
CA VAL A 183 -19.49 15.80 -1.49
C VAL A 183 -18.93 16.78 -2.51
N GLY A 184 -19.20 16.60 -3.80
CA GLY A 184 -18.74 17.47 -4.86
C GLY A 184 -17.20 17.48 -5.02
N SER A 185 -16.55 16.33 -4.79
CA SER A 185 -15.08 16.21 -4.88
C SER A 185 -14.65 15.83 -6.29
N ASP A 186 -13.83 16.68 -6.91
CA ASP A 186 -13.22 16.43 -8.22
C ASP A 186 -11.87 15.71 -8.04
N VAL A 187 -11.93 14.41 -7.78
CA VAL A 187 -10.74 13.55 -7.63
C VAL A 187 -10.65 12.51 -8.74
N THR A 188 -9.43 12.21 -9.17
CA THR A 188 -9.18 11.06 -10.03
C THR A 188 -9.06 9.80 -9.18
N MET A 189 -9.88 8.79 -9.43
CA MET A 189 -9.83 7.53 -8.70
C MET A 189 -9.20 6.43 -9.55
N ILE A 190 -8.27 5.70 -8.93
CA ILE A 190 -7.72 4.45 -9.46
C ILE A 190 -8.18 3.35 -8.51
N ILE A 191 -9.00 2.42 -9.01
CA ILE A 191 -9.58 1.35 -8.19
C ILE A 191 -9.10 0.00 -8.68
N GLY A 192 -8.58 -0.79 -7.76
CA GLY A 192 -8.06 -2.12 -8.04
C GLY A 192 -6.74 -2.09 -8.78
N ASN A 193 -6.46 -3.15 -9.50
CA ASN A 193 -5.25 -3.35 -10.26
C ASN A 193 -3.99 -3.57 -9.39
N GLY A 194 -3.86 -4.80 -8.91
CA GLY A 194 -2.64 -5.26 -8.23
C GLY A 194 -1.42 -5.40 -9.14
N TYR A 195 -1.52 -4.97 -10.41
CA TYR A 195 -0.41 -4.98 -11.35
C TYR A 195 -0.08 -3.58 -11.88
N THR A 196 1.20 -3.24 -11.78
CA THR A 196 1.79 -2.06 -12.42
C THR A 196 3.10 -2.49 -13.08
N LYS A 197 3.37 -2.01 -14.29
CA LYS A 197 4.62 -2.36 -15.01
C LYS A 197 5.84 -2.04 -14.16
N GLY A 198 6.75 -3.00 -14.05
CA GLY A 198 7.96 -2.88 -13.22
C GLY A 198 7.72 -3.15 -11.73
N HIS A 199 6.57 -3.73 -11.36
CA HIS A 199 6.18 -3.96 -9.97
C HIS A 199 7.23 -4.75 -9.17
N ALA A 200 7.74 -5.84 -9.74
CA ALA A 200 8.72 -6.69 -9.06
C ALA A 200 10.05 -5.97 -8.87
N GLU A 201 10.56 -5.33 -9.90
CA GLU A 201 11.84 -4.63 -9.87
C GLU A 201 11.83 -3.47 -8.87
N ILE A 202 10.76 -2.65 -8.87
CA ILE A 202 10.60 -1.53 -7.94
C ILE A 202 10.56 -2.03 -6.50
N THR A 203 9.69 -3.00 -6.21
CA THR A 203 9.49 -3.50 -4.86
C THR A 203 10.70 -4.24 -4.30
N LEU A 204 11.34 -5.08 -5.10
CA LEU A 204 12.55 -5.79 -4.66
C LEU A 204 13.75 -4.86 -4.51
N GLN A 205 13.78 -3.75 -5.26
CA GLN A 205 14.80 -2.73 -5.09
C GLN A 205 14.68 -2.02 -3.73
N GLU A 206 13.48 -1.83 -3.20
CA GLU A 206 13.29 -1.28 -1.85
C GLU A 206 13.98 -2.13 -0.77
N PHE A 207 13.93 -3.46 -0.89
CA PHE A 207 14.65 -4.35 0.01
C PHE A 207 16.16 -4.29 -0.16
N ARG A 208 16.68 -4.04 -1.36
CA ARG A 208 18.12 -3.86 -1.60
C ARG A 208 18.63 -2.57 -0.98
N GLU A 209 17.83 -1.53 -1.03
CA GLU A 209 18.17 -0.19 -0.55
C GLU A 209 17.99 -0.01 0.96
N CYS A 210 17.01 -0.71 1.57
CA CYS A 210 16.59 -0.47 2.95
C CYS A 210 16.69 -1.72 3.84
N GLU A 211 17.69 -1.77 4.69
CA GLU A 211 17.88 -2.86 5.66
C GLU A 211 16.76 -2.92 6.69
N ALA A 212 16.29 -1.75 7.18
CA ALA A 212 15.20 -1.70 8.15
C ALA A 212 13.91 -2.31 7.58
N LEU A 213 13.61 -2.05 6.30
CA LEU A 213 12.46 -2.64 5.61
C LEU A 213 12.61 -4.15 5.45
N ARG A 214 13.82 -4.64 5.07
CA ARG A 214 14.09 -6.08 5.02
C ARG A 214 13.87 -6.75 6.36
N LYS A 215 14.42 -6.15 7.43
CA LYS A 215 14.34 -6.71 8.79
C LYS A 215 12.89 -6.84 9.23
N ILE A 216 12.10 -5.79 9.16
CA ILE A 216 10.71 -5.82 9.60
C ILE A 216 9.86 -6.77 8.77
N PHE A 217 10.10 -6.87 7.46
CA PHE A 217 9.40 -7.83 6.60
C PHE A 217 9.76 -9.27 6.92
N THR A 218 11.03 -9.54 7.23
CA THR A 218 11.46 -10.88 7.66
C THR A 218 10.82 -11.27 9.00
N GLU A 219 10.72 -10.33 9.93
CA GLU A 219 10.12 -10.57 11.25
C GLU A 219 8.60 -10.82 11.17
N LEU A 220 7.89 -10.12 10.28
CA LEU A 220 6.43 -10.17 10.24
C LEU A 220 5.85 -11.13 9.19
N TYR A 221 6.58 -11.41 8.09
CA TYR A 221 5.98 -12.03 6.91
C TYR A 221 6.82 -13.16 6.26
N ALA A 222 8.06 -13.46 6.72
CA ALA A 222 8.94 -14.42 6.04
C ALA A 222 9.38 -15.64 6.89
#